data_e9180fa7ac4001c6e8c8a2628cdc4e94
#
_entry.id   e9180fa7ac4001c6e8c8a2628cdc4e94
#
_cell.length_a   1.000
_cell.length_b   1.000
_cell.length_c   1.000
_cell.angle_alpha   90.00
_cell.angle_beta   90.00
_cell.angle_gamma   90.00
#
_symmetry.space_group_name_H-M   'P 1'
#
loop_
_entity.id
_entity.type
_entity.pdbx_description
1 polymer ?
#
loop_
_entity_poly.entity_id
_entity_poly.type
_entity_poly.pdbx_seq_one_letter_code
_entity_poly.pdbx_strand_id
1 'polypeptide(L)'
;MKNYYHLNINTDNAIKVNLYDLLATKQDASNLPAYEGSMTAIPCPIDELFNSEWIAYVENILELKMYNLGWTFYRNGKATNSTAHVDISSYSVPPIVCNYAFNFVVTPENDQSEMIWYSDSWDINDMSTCFNRPISELTEFERGTLRNDKLSIINSGVLHDVDTKGAERWAVSFRDIRSWDSEYPFKKYEDQVNRLQSLII
;
A
#
# COMPACT_ATOMS: atom_id res chain seq x y z
N MET A 1 14.90 5.39 11.39
CA MET A 1 14.49 5.52 9.98
C MET A 1 12.98 5.70 9.99
N LYS A 2 12.42 6.54 9.12
CA LYS A 2 10.95 6.68 8.98
C LYS A 2 10.36 5.46 8.28
N ASN A 3 9.07 5.19 8.50
CA ASN A 3 8.35 4.11 7.82
C ASN A 3 7.78 4.49 6.44
N TYR A 4 8.01 5.72 6.01
CA TYR A 4 7.68 6.14 4.65
C TYR A 4 8.62 7.25 4.17
N TYR A 5 8.81 7.32 2.86
CA TYR A 5 9.49 8.41 2.17
C TYR A 5 8.80 8.71 0.86
N HIS A 6 8.66 9.99 0.54
CA HIS A 6 8.23 10.42 -0.77
C HIS A 6 9.40 10.38 -1.74
N LEU A 7 9.12 9.94 -2.96
CA LEU A 7 10.10 9.87 -4.04
C LEU A 7 9.81 10.97 -5.06
N ASN A 8 10.84 11.53 -5.65
CA ASN A 8 10.72 12.50 -6.74
C ASN A 8 10.25 11.83 -8.04
N ILE A 9 9.13 11.14 -7.97
CA ILE A 9 8.47 10.45 -9.07
C ILE A 9 7.04 10.94 -9.13
N ASN A 10 6.68 11.56 -10.26
CA ASN A 10 5.32 12.06 -10.50
C ASN A 10 4.35 10.89 -10.74
N THR A 11 3.16 11.00 -10.21
CA THR A 11 2.06 10.04 -10.36
C THR A 11 0.96 10.52 -11.32
N ASP A 12 1.14 11.70 -11.93
CA ASP A 12 0.21 12.20 -12.94
C ASP A 12 0.09 11.21 -14.09
N ASN A 13 -1.14 10.94 -14.52
CA ASN A 13 -1.45 9.97 -15.56
C ASN A 13 -0.93 8.54 -15.30
N ALA A 14 -0.57 8.18 -14.07
CA ALA A 14 -0.16 6.82 -13.74
C ALA A 14 -1.31 5.82 -13.97
N ILE A 15 -2.51 6.16 -13.48
CA ILE A 15 -3.71 5.31 -13.53
C ILE A 15 -4.43 5.50 -14.86
N LYS A 16 -4.80 4.37 -15.51
CA LYS A 16 -5.57 4.40 -16.77
C LYS A 16 -7.02 3.91 -16.63
N VAL A 17 -7.39 3.34 -15.49
CA VAL A 17 -8.74 2.86 -15.22
C VAL A 17 -9.55 3.87 -14.43
N ASN A 18 -10.87 3.82 -14.57
CA ASN A 18 -11.76 4.50 -13.65
C ASN A 18 -11.86 3.66 -12.36
N LEU A 19 -11.40 4.20 -11.24
CA LEU A 19 -11.37 3.48 -9.97
C LEU A 19 -12.77 3.18 -9.41
N TYR A 20 -13.77 4.03 -9.70
CA TYR A 20 -15.15 3.78 -9.29
C TYR A 20 -15.81 2.65 -10.10
N ASP A 21 -15.49 2.54 -11.39
CA ASP A 21 -15.96 1.42 -12.21
C ASP A 21 -15.34 0.09 -11.71
N LEU A 22 -14.07 0.13 -11.33
CA LEU A 22 -13.38 -1.02 -10.74
C LEU A 22 -14.02 -1.42 -9.40
N LEU A 23 -14.38 -0.45 -8.54
CA LEU A 23 -15.07 -0.69 -7.29
C LEU A 23 -16.46 -1.32 -7.52
N ALA A 24 -17.25 -0.76 -8.45
CA ALA A 24 -18.57 -1.25 -8.79
C ALA A 24 -18.50 -2.71 -9.26
N THR A 25 -17.58 -3.04 -10.17
CA THR A 25 -17.34 -4.42 -10.62
C THR A 25 -17.04 -5.37 -9.46
N LYS A 26 -16.24 -4.93 -8.49
CA LYS A 26 -15.91 -5.74 -7.32
C LYS A 26 -17.09 -5.94 -6.39
N GLN A 27 -17.91 -4.92 -6.19
CA GLN A 27 -19.11 -4.97 -5.35
C GLN A 27 -20.14 -5.91 -5.97
N ASP A 28 -20.38 -5.81 -7.28
CA ASP A 28 -21.27 -6.69 -8.01
C ASP A 28 -20.85 -8.17 -7.93
N ALA A 29 -19.55 -8.43 -8.06
CA ALA A 29 -19.00 -9.78 -7.99
C ALA A 29 -19.09 -10.39 -6.58
N SER A 30 -19.02 -9.57 -5.53
CA SER A 30 -19.03 -10.04 -4.13
C SER A 30 -20.43 -10.09 -3.51
N ASN A 31 -21.43 -9.44 -4.11
CA ASN A 31 -22.75 -9.17 -3.52
C ASN A 31 -22.66 -8.55 -2.09
N LEU A 32 -21.54 -7.94 -1.75
CA LEU A 32 -21.31 -7.32 -0.46
C LEU A 32 -21.34 -5.80 -0.62
N PRO A 33 -22.21 -5.10 0.11
CA PRO A 33 -22.16 -3.64 0.15
C PRO A 33 -20.82 -3.21 0.75
N ALA A 34 -20.22 -2.12 0.21
CA ALA A 34 -19.13 -1.45 0.90
C ALA A 34 -19.68 -0.86 2.20
N TYR A 35 -19.33 -1.47 3.31
CA TYR A 35 -19.69 -0.91 4.62
C TYR A 35 -18.94 0.40 4.83
N GLU A 36 -19.65 1.42 5.28
CA GLU A 36 -19.04 2.69 5.68
C GLU A 36 -17.89 2.43 6.67
N GLY A 37 -16.72 3.00 6.39
CA GLY A 37 -15.52 2.84 7.21
C GLY A 37 -14.71 1.56 7.00
N SER A 38 -15.19 0.58 6.23
CA SER A 38 -14.39 -0.59 5.86
C SER A 38 -13.44 -0.29 4.71
N MET A 39 -12.29 -0.94 4.71
CA MET A 39 -11.35 -0.88 3.57
C MET A 39 -11.69 -1.98 2.57
N THR A 40 -11.87 -1.59 1.31
CA THR A 40 -12.01 -2.52 0.18
C THR A 40 -10.70 -2.58 -0.58
N ALA A 41 -10.08 -3.75 -0.63
CA ALA A 41 -8.88 -4.01 -1.41
C ALA A 41 -9.25 -4.71 -2.73
N ILE A 42 -8.83 -4.15 -3.85
CA ILE A 42 -9.15 -4.64 -5.19
C ILE A 42 -7.85 -4.94 -5.92
N PRO A 43 -7.52 -6.22 -6.18
CA PRO A 43 -6.41 -6.57 -7.05
C PRO A 43 -6.77 -6.27 -8.50
N CYS A 44 -5.81 -5.75 -9.25
CA CYS A 44 -5.96 -5.48 -10.66
C CYS A 44 -4.64 -5.81 -11.37
N PRO A 45 -4.67 -6.44 -12.57
CA PRO A 45 -3.47 -6.61 -13.37
C PRO A 45 -2.73 -5.28 -13.58
N ILE A 46 -1.42 -5.30 -13.45
CA ILE A 46 -0.62 -4.08 -13.45
C ILE A 46 -0.73 -3.31 -14.76
N ASP A 47 -0.80 -4.03 -15.87
CA ASP A 47 -0.97 -3.51 -17.21
C ASP A 47 -2.40 -3.04 -17.53
N GLU A 48 -3.38 -3.44 -16.74
CA GLU A 48 -4.74 -2.90 -16.78
C GLU A 48 -4.87 -1.66 -15.88
N LEU A 49 -4.19 -1.62 -14.74
CA LEU A 49 -4.27 -0.56 -13.75
C LEU A 49 -3.48 0.69 -14.18
N PHE A 50 -2.26 0.51 -14.69
CA PHE A 50 -1.35 1.61 -15.00
C PHE A 50 -1.11 1.80 -16.49
N ASN A 51 -0.78 3.02 -16.86
CA ASN A 51 -0.28 3.34 -18.20
C ASN A 51 1.08 2.68 -18.44
N SER A 52 1.25 2.06 -19.61
CA SER A 52 2.47 1.34 -19.98
C SER A 52 3.72 2.24 -19.99
N GLU A 53 3.58 3.49 -20.41
CA GLU A 53 4.67 4.45 -20.39
C GLU A 53 5.10 4.78 -18.96
N TRP A 54 4.14 4.92 -18.04
CA TRP A 54 4.41 5.15 -16.63
C TRP A 54 5.07 3.92 -15.98
N ILE A 55 4.61 2.70 -16.30
CA ILE A 55 5.24 1.45 -15.84
C ILE A 55 6.72 1.44 -16.27
N ALA A 56 6.99 1.63 -17.56
CA ALA A 56 8.34 1.61 -18.09
C ALA A 56 9.24 2.68 -17.45
N TYR A 57 8.70 3.88 -17.24
CA TYR A 57 9.41 4.97 -16.58
C TYR A 57 9.78 4.62 -15.13
N VAL A 58 8.83 4.09 -14.36
CA VAL A 58 9.04 3.74 -12.95
C VAL A 58 9.98 2.53 -12.80
N GLU A 59 9.80 1.49 -13.62
CA GLU A 59 10.68 0.32 -13.61
C GLU A 59 12.14 0.72 -13.92
N ASN A 60 12.33 1.65 -14.86
CA ASN A 60 13.66 2.14 -15.22
C ASN A 60 14.28 3.00 -14.10
N ILE A 61 13.55 3.98 -13.56
CA ILE A 61 14.08 4.90 -12.54
C ILE A 61 14.33 4.19 -11.22
N LEU A 62 13.43 3.30 -10.81
CA LEU A 62 13.56 2.55 -9.56
C LEU A 62 14.39 1.27 -9.73
N GLU A 63 14.84 0.97 -10.97
CA GLU A 63 15.56 -0.26 -11.27
C GLU A 63 14.87 -1.50 -10.67
N LEU A 64 13.54 -1.57 -10.81
CA LEU A 64 12.73 -2.65 -10.27
C LEU A 64 11.96 -3.37 -11.38
N LYS A 65 11.27 -4.44 -10.99
CA LYS A 65 10.28 -5.13 -11.83
C LYS A 65 8.97 -5.22 -11.08
N MET A 66 7.94 -4.54 -11.59
CA MET A 66 6.62 -4.59 -10.96
C MET A 66 6.06 -6.01 -10.98
N TYR A 67 5.46 -6.40 -9.85
CA TYR A 67 4.66 -7.61 -9.79
C TYR A 67 3.45 -7.46 -10.70
N ASN A 68 2.97 -8.55 -11.28
CA ASN A 68 1.89 -8.55 -12.25
C ASN A 68 0.52 -8.10 -11.72
N LEU A 69 0.37 -7.94 -10.41
CA LEU A 69 -0.81 -7.39 -9.76
C LEU A 69 -0.47 -6.10 -9.01
N GLY A 70 -1.23 -5.06 -9.27
CA GLY A 70 -1.38 -3.88 -8.42
C GLY A 70 -2.59 -4.03 -7.51
N TRP A 71 -2.67 -3.17 -6.51
CA TRP A 71 -3.76 -3.13 -5.55
C TRP A 71 -4.32 -1.71 -5.48
N THR A 72 -5.64 -1.61 -5.52
CA THR A 72 -6.32 -0.37 -5.18
C THR A 72 -7.03 -0.56 -3.85
N PHE A 73 -6.91 0.42 -2.98
CA PHE A 73 -7.53 0.43 -1.65
C PHE A 73 -8.51 1.58 -1.57
N TYR A 74 -9.76 1.25 -1.35
CA TYR A 74 -10.84 2.21 -1.16
C TYR A 74 -11.34 2.18 0.27
N ARG A 75 -11.52 3.35 0.86
CA ARG A 75 -12.21 3.54 2.14
C ARG A 75 -13.04 4.81 2.08
N ASN A 76 -14.27 4.75 2.54
CA ASN A 76 -15.14 5.91 2.67
C ASN A 76 -15.66 6.01 4.12
N GLY A 77 -15.60 7.20 4.69
CA GLY A 77 -16.05 7.47 6.03
C GLY A 77 -15.06 7.08 7.13
N LYS A 78 -15.46 7.34 8.37
CA LYS A 78 -14.65 7.03 9.54
C LYS A 78 -14.61 5.52 9.77
N ALA A 79 -13.41 4.99 9.96
CA ALA A 79 -13.25 3.57 10.29
C ALA A 79 -14.06 3.21 11.54
N THR A 80 -15.00 2.30 11.39
CA THR A 80 -15.85 1.84 12.52
C THR A 80 -15.14 0.77 13.35
N ASN A 81 -14.24 0.00 12.72
CA ASN A 81 -13.42 -1.02 13.37
C ASN A 81 -12.01 -0.96 12.73
N SER A 82 -11.24 0.08 13.09
CA SER A 82 -9.86 0.19 12.61
C SER A 82 -9.03 -0.97 13.14
N THR A 83 -8.42 -1.69 12.21
CA THR A 83 -7.56 -2.83 12.51
C THR A 83 -6.25 -2.69 11.75
N ALA A 84 -5.15 -2.83 12.46
CA ALA A 84 -3.83 -2.84 11.85
C ALA A 84 -3.52 -4.21 11.24
N HIS A 85 -2.66 -4.19 10.22
CA HIS A 85 -2.18 -5.39 9.53
C HIS A 85 -0.71 -5.23 9.09
N VAL A 86 -0.12 -6.35 8.72
CA VAL A 86 1.15 -6.43 7.98
C VAL A 86 0.85 -6.94 6.59
N ASP A 87 1.51 -6.41 5.58
CA ASP A 87 1.36 -6.92 4.21
C ASP A 87 2.05 -8.28 4.05
N ILE A 88 1.26 -9.28 3.74
CA ILE A 88 1.73 -10.65 3.55
C ILE A 88 1.24 -11.18 2.19
N SER A 89 2.12 -11.81 1.43
CA SER A 89 1.73 -12.55 0.24
C SER A 89 1.01 -13.84 0.63
N SER A 90 -0.30 -13.87 0.42
CA SER A 90 -1.12 -15.07 0.63
C SER A 90 -0.97 -16.13 -0.49
N TYR A 91 -0.26 -15.78 -1.58
CA TYR A 91 -0.07 -16.67 -2.74
C TYR A 91 1.15 -17.58 -2.61
N SER A 92 1.96 -17.41 -1.56
CA SER A 92 3.11 -18.27 -1.27
C SER A 92 2.84 -19.20 -0.09
N VAL A 93 3.45 -20.39 -0.13
CA VAL A 93 3.43 -21.35 0.99
C VAL A 93 4.87 -21.73 1.27
N PRO A 94 5.45 -21.32 2.40
CA PRO A 94 4.85 -20.48 3.47
C PRO A 94 4.58 -19.03 3.02
N PRO A 95 3.72 -18.29 3.72
CA PRO A 95 3.47 -16.89 3.46
C PRO A 95 4.77 -16.06 3.55
N ILE A 96 4.91 -15.06 2.69
CA ILE A 96 6.08 -14.17 2.67
C ILE A 96 5.65 -12.76 3.06
N VAL A 97 6.40 -12.14 3.96
CA VAL A 97 6.20 -10.74 4.34
C VAL A 97 6.61 -9.82 3.21
N CYS A 98 5.74 -8.89 2.84
CA CYS A 98 6.05 -7.80 1.94
C CYS A 98 6.68 -6.66 2.76
N ASN A 99 8.01 -6.62 2.84
CA ASN A 99 8.71 -5.66 3.70
C ASN A 99 8.51 -4.21 3.28
N TYR A 100 8.21 -3.95 2.00
CA TYR A 100 7.90 -2.61 1.51
C TYR A 100 6.93 -2.64 0.35
N ALA A 101 6.30 -1.51 0.14
CA ALA A 101 5.40 -1.23 -0.96
C ALA A 101 5.67 0.13 -1.57
N PHE A 102 5.30 0.29 -2.82
CA PHE A 102 5.23 1.60 -3.47
C PHE A 102 3.78 2.02 -3.55
N ASN A 103 3.46 3.12 -2.89
CA ASN A 103 2.09 3.61 -2.75
C ASN A 103 1.98 5.07 -3.18
N PHE A 104 0.83 5.44 -3.69
CA PHE A 104 0.41 6.84 -3.78
C PHE A 104 -1.09 6.95 -3.57
N VAL A 105 -1.52 8.13 -3.19
CA VAL A 105 -2.92 8.44 -2.91
C VAL A 105 -3.54 9.07 -4.15
N VAL A 106 -4.77 8.67 -4.49
CA VAL A 106 -5.53 9.18 -5.62
C VAL A 106 -6.85 9.75 -5.08
N THR A 107 -6.75 10.73 -4.22
CA THR A 107 -7.90 11.39 -3.62
C THR A 107 -7.93 12.87 -3.99
N PRO A 108 -9.09 13.55 -3.81
CA PRO A 108 -9.20 14.99 -4.00
C PRO A 108 -8.15 15.77 -3.21
N GLU A 109 -7.84 16.98 -3.65
CA GLU A 109 -6.76 17.87 -3.17
C GLU A 109 -6.70 18.15 -1.66
N ASN A 110 -7.72 17.75 -0.91
CA ASN A 110 -7.84 17.96 0.54
C ASN A 110 -7.70 16.68 1.38
N ASP A 111 -7.08 15.64 0.85
CA ASP A 111 -6.87 14.43 1.62
C ASP A 111 -5.97 14.69 2.84
N GLN A 112 -6.56 14.55 4.02
CA GLN A 112 -5.88 14.62 5.32
C GLN A 112 -5.67 13.22 5.92
N SER A 113 -5.86 12.17 5.13
CA SER A 113 -5.66 10.82 5.59
C SER A 113 -4.20 10.56 5.94
N GLU A 114 -4.01 9.76 6.98
CA GLU A 114 -2.67 9.42 7.49
C GLU A 114 -2.51 7.91 7.52
N MET A 115 -1.34 7.44 7.17
CA MET A 115 -0.89 6.11 7.56
C MET A 115 -0.36 6.15 8.98
N ILE A 116 -0.61 5.09 9.73
CA ILE A 116 -0.21 4.94 11.13
C ILE A 116 0.57 3.65 11.25
N TRP A 117 1.71 3.69 11.94
CA TRP A 117 2.52 2.51 12.24
C TRP A 117 2.57 2.25 13.74
N TYR A 118 2.57 0.95 14.10
CA TYR A 118 2.52 0.47 15.47
C TYR A 118 3.79 -0.32 15.82
N SER A 119 4.30 -0.13 17.04
CA SER A 119 5.53 -0.76 17.52
C SER A 119 5.36 -2.19 18.03
N ASP A 120 4.13 -2.69 18.04
CA ASP A 120 3.81 -4.01 18.58
C ASP A 120 4.38 -5.13 17.69
N SER A 121 4.79 -6.20 18.33
CA SER A 121 5.32 -7.38 17.66
C SER A 121 4.22 -8.19 16.98
N TRP A 122 4.60 -8.88 15.93
CA TRP A 122 3.79 -9.85 15.22
C TRP A 122 4.63 -11.08 14.83
N ASP A 123 3.98 -12.22 14.57
CA ASP A 123 4.61 -13.47 14.16
C ASP A 123 3.90 -14.03 12.94
N ILE A 124 4.63 -14.28 11.85
CA ILE A 124 4.10 -14.84 10.61
C ILE A 124 3.50 -16.26 10.82
N ASN A 125 3.92 -16.96 11.85
CA ASN A 125 3.39 -18.29 12.20
C ASN A 125 2.07 -18.17 12.99
N ASP A 126 1.73 -16.99 13.48
CA ASP A 126 0.44 -16.68 14.11
C ASP A 126 -0.25 -15.54 13.36
N MET A 127 -1.04 -15.92 12.36
CA MET A 127 -1.73 -14.98 11.48
C MET A 127 -2.68 -14.02 12.23
N SER A 128 -3.13 -14.37 13.44
CA SER A 128 -3.94 -13.49 14.27
C SER A 128 -3.17 -12.26 14.74
N THR A 129 -1.84 -12.33 14.80
CA THR A 129 -0.96 -11.20 15.14
C THR A 129 -0.65 -10.32 13.94
N CYS A 130 -0.88 -10.80 12.72
CA CYS A 130 -0.57 -10.12 11.47
C CYS A 130 -1.75 -9.32 10.90
N PHE A 131 -2.99 -9.72 11.21
CA PHE A 131 -4.20 -9.13 10.62
C PHE A 131 -5.25 -8.82 11.66
N ASN A 132 -6.07 -7.82 11.35
CA ASN A 132 -7.25 -7.46 12.14
C ASN A 132 -6.95 -7.17 13.62
N ARG A 133 -5.74 -6.67 13.92
CA ARG A 133 -5.38 -6.26 15.28
C ARG A 133 -6.14 -4.99 15.65
N PRO A 134 -6.96 -4.98 16.71
CA PRO A 134 -7.65 -3.78 17.16
C PRO A 134 -6.65 -2.67 17.50
N ILE A 135 -6.76 -1.51 16.85
CA ILE A 135 -5.81 -0.41 17.08
C ILE A 135 -5.82 0.10 18.52
N SER A 136 -6.92 -0.10 19.26
CA SER A 136 -7.02 0.24 20.69
C SER A 136 -6.07 -0.55 21.60
N GLU A 137 -5.53 -1.66 21.10
CA GLU A 137 -4.60 -2.54 21.82
C GLU A 137 -3.14 -2.31 21.38
N LEU A 138 -2.90 -1.40 20.43
CA LEU A 138 -1.60 -1.18 19.81
C LEU A 138 -0.98 0.14 20.24
N THR A 139 0.35 0.19 20.20
CA THR A 139 1.13 1.38 20.53
C THR A 139 1.55 2.08 19.24
N GLU A 140 0.89 3.18 18.92
CA GLU A 140 1.29 4.05 17.81
C GLU A 140 2.69 4.64 18.08
N PHE A 141 3.57 4.60 17.07
CA PHE A 141 4.89 5.23 17.18
C PHE A 141 5.23 6.16 16.02
N GLU A 142 4.54 6.04 14.88
CA GLU A 142 4.73 6.95 13.75
C GLU A 142 3.42 7.14 12.99
N ARG A 143 3.27 8.33 12.43
CA ARG A 143 2.14 8.72 11.59
C ARG A 143 2.63 9.60 10.45
N GLY A 144 2.04 9.47 9.27
CA GLY A 144 2.42 10.27 8.13
C GLY A 144 1.41 10.32 7.01
N THR A 145 1.35 11.45 6.32
CA THR A 145 0.48 11.68 5.15
C THR A 145 1.23 11.32 3.87
N LEU A 146 0.63 10.45 3.05
CA LEU A 146 1.12 10.18 1.71
C LEU A 146 0.59 11.26 0.75
N ARG A 147 1.46 11.76 -0.10
CA ARG A 147 1.10 12.75 -1.11
C ARG A 147 0.36 12.12 -2.28
N ASN A 148 -0.55 12.87 -2.88
CA ASN A 148 -1.30 12.45 -4.08
C ASN A 148 -0.52 12.67 -5.39
N ASP A 149 0.48 13.58 -5.39
CA ASP A 149 1.30 13.93 -6.56
C ASP A 149 2.64 13.18 -6.62
N LYS A 150 2.95 12.35 -5.61
CA LYS A 150 4.23 11.65 -5.49
C LYS A 150 4.08 10.19 -5.13
N LEU A 151 4.91 9.38 -5.76
CA LEU A 151 5.11 8.00 -5.34
C LEU A 151 5.81 7.98 -3.97
N SER A 152 5.39 7.06 -3.12
CA SER A 152 6.00 6.86 -1.80
C SER A 152 6.44 5.42 -1.64
N ILE A 153 7.60 5.18 -1.03
CA ILE A 153 7.95 3.88 -0.49
C ILE A 153 7.49 3.81 0.97
N ILE A 154 6.81 2.75 1.35
CA ILE A 154 6.30 2.52 2.70
C ILE A 154 6.84 1.21 3.28
N ASN A 155 7.06 1.20 4.59
CA ASN A 155 7.38 -0.02 5.35
C ASN A 155 6.07 -0.79 5.62
N SER A 156 5.76 -1.74 4.77
CA SER A 156 4.57 -2.57 4.88
C SER A 156 4.79 -3.88 5.67
N GLY A 157 6.03 -4.15 6.06
CA GLY A 157 6.41 -5.23 6.97
C GLY A 157 6.23 -4.91 8.46
N VAL A 158 5.72 -3.73 8.80
CA VAL A 158 5.37 -3.31 10.15
C VAL A 158 3.85 -3.17 10.24
N LEU A 159 3.28 -3.47 11.41
CA LEU A 159 1.84 -3.27 11.66
C LEU A 159 1.44 -1.82 11.33
N HIS A 160 0.46 -1.66 10.45
CA HIS A 160 0.00 -0.35 10.01
C HIS A 160 -1.51 -0.33 9.71
N ASP A 161 -2.07 0.85 9.70
CA ASP A 161 -3.46 1.16 9.30
C ASP A 161 -3.52 2.53 8.65
N VAL A 162 -4.71 2.92 8.20
CA VAL A 162 -4.99 4.21 7.60
C VAL A 162 -6.14 4.90 8.32
N ASP A 163 -5.88 6.11 8.82
CA ASP A 163 -6.91 7.01 9.32
C ASP A 163 -7.33 7.98 8.22
N THR A 164 -8.54 7.82 7.69
CA THR A 164 -9.07 8.68 6.62
C THR A 164 -9.63 10.01 7.12
N LYS A 165 -9.66 10.23 8.44
CA LYS A 165 -10.32 11.40 9.08
C LYS A 165 -11.79 11.55 8.69
N GLY A 166 -12.43 10.45 8.28
CA GLY A 166 -13.83 10.44 7.84
C GLY A 166 -14.05 10.83 6.39
N ALA A 167 -12.99 11.06 5.62
CA ALA A 167 -13.08 11.37 4.20
C ALA A 167 -13.02 10.09 3.33
N GLU A 168 -13.41 10.24 2.08
CA GLU A 168 -13.17 9.24 1.05
C GLU A 168 -11.69 9.21 0.69
N ARG A 169 -11.14 8.00 0.53
CA ARG A 169 -9.75 7.79 0.16
C ARG A 169 -9.57 6.64 -0.82
N TRP A 170 -8.84 6.92 -1.87
CA TRP A 170 -8.23 5.94 -2.75
C TRP A 170 -6.72 5.92 -2.57
N ALA A 171 -6.14 4.74 -2.49
CA ALA A 171 -4.71 4.55 -2.60
C ALA A 171 -4.42 3.43 -3.59
N VAL A 172 -3.29 3.52 -4.25
CA VAL A 172 -2.83 2.53 -5.22
C VAL A 172 -1.46 2.05 -4.81
N SER A 173 -1.23 0.76 -4.95
CA SER A 173 -0.03 0.09 -4.47
C SER A 173 0.49 -0.92 -5.48
N PHE A 174 1.81 -1.02 -5.58
CA PHE A 174 2.48 -2.10 -6.29
C PHE A 174 3.73 -2.58 -5.55
N ARG A 175 4.26 -3.71 -5.98
CA ARG A 175 5.42 -4.38 -5.36
C ARG A 175 6.51 -4.64 -6.41
N ASP A 176 7.76 -4.65 -5.97
CA ASP A 176 8.86 -5.23 -6.73
C ASP A 176 8.82 -6.75 -6.59
N ILE A 177 8.63 -7.48 -7.69
CA ILE A 177 8.56 -8.95 -7.67
C ILE A 177 9.80 -9.58 -7.05
N ARG A 178 10.96 -8.93 -7.18
CA ARG A 178 12.23 -9.42 -6.64
C ARG A 178 12.31 -9.34 -5.11
N SER A 179 11.46 -8.50 -4.46
CA SER A 179 11.44 -8.38 -2.99
C SER A 179 11.10 -9.70 -2.29
N TRP A 180 10.56 -10.67 -3.02
CA TRP A 180 10.25 -12.02 -2.51
C TRP A 180 11.36 -13.05 -2.76
N ASP A 181 12.40 -12.67 -3.51
CA ASP A 181 13.57 -13.51 -3.70
C ASP A 181 14.48 -13.40 -2.47
N SER A 182 14.80 -14.55 -1.85
CA SER A 182 15.66 -14.60 -0.69
C SER A 182 17.06 -14.04 -0.93
N GLU A 183 17.54 -14.12 -2.17
CA GLU A 183 18.87 -13.64 -2.58
C GLU A 183 18.86 -12.17 -3.03
N TYR A 184 17.69 -11.53 -3.14
CA TYR A 184 17.64 -10.13 -3.55
C TYR A 184 18.20 -9.21 -2.45
N PRO A 185 19.26 -8.43 -2.75
CA PRO A 185 19.97 -7.65 -1.73
C PRO A 185 19.14 -6.51 -1.13
N PHE A 186 18.12 -6.03 -1.84
CA PHE A 186 17.25 -4.93 -1.40
C PHE A 186 15.84 -5.40 -1.02
N LYS A 187 15.70 -6.63 -0.49
CA LYS A 187 14.42 -7.17 -0.06
C LYS A 187 13.88 -6.55 1.25
N LYS A 188 14.76 -5.95 2.07
CA LYS A 188 14.36 -5.23 3.27
C LYS A 188 14.04 -3.79 2.96
N TYR A 189 13.15 -3.20 3.73
CA TYR A 189 12.76 -1.81 3.59
C TYR A 189 13.95 -0.85 3.68
N GLU A 190 14.81 -1.03 4.69
CA GLU A 190 15.97 -0.19 4.93
C GLU A 190 16.96 -0.20 3.77
N ASP A 191 17.22 -1.38 3.22
CA ASP A 191 18.15 -1.55 2.08
C ASP A 191 17.59 -0.86 0.84
N GLN A 192 16.29 -0.99 0.61
CA GLN A 192 15.61 -0.33 -0.50
C GLN A 192 15.59 1.20 -0.35
N VAL A 193 15.31 1.71 0.85
CA VAL A 193 15.37 3.15 1.14
C VAL A 193 16.79 3.69 0.91
N ASN A 194 17.81 2.99 1.38
CA ASN A 194 19.21 3.40 1.17
C ASN A 194 19.58 3.45 -0.32
N ARG A 195 19.10 2.49 -1.11
CA ARG A 195 19.30 2.47 -2.56
C ARG A 195 18.62 3.66 -3.26
N LEU A 196 17.47 4.08 -2.78
CA LEU A 196 16.66 5.15 -3.38
C LEU A 196 16.94 6.55 -2.80
N GLN A 197 17.99 6.74 -2.01
CA GLN A 197 18.30 8.02 -1.32
C GLN A 197 18.33 9.23 -2.26
N SER A 198 18.82 9.08 -3.48
CA SER A 198 18.89 10.18 -4.46
C SER A 198 17.51 10.63 -4.98
N LEU A 199 16.47 9.83 -4.78
CA LEU A 199 15.11 10.11 -5.20
C LEU A 199 14.22 10.60 -4.06
N ILE A 200 14.66 10.50 -2.81
CA ILE A 200 13.89 10.92 -1.63
C ILE A 200 13.82 12.46 -1.58
N ILE A 201 12.61 12.99 -1.28
CA ILE A 201 12.31 14.42 -1.14
C ILE A 201 11.68 14.76 0.21
#